data_19df72502f1e3da9c1a5ae7b09101a1a
#
_entry.id   19df72502f1e3da9c1a5ae7b09101a1a
#
_cell.length_a   1.000
_cell.length_b   1.000
_cell.length_c   1.000
_cell.angle_alpha   90.00
_cell.angle_beta   90.00
_cell.angle_gamma   90.00
#
_symmetry.space_group_name_H-M   'P 1'
#
loop_
_entity.id
_entity.type
_entity.pdbx_description
1 polymer ?
#
loop_
_entity_poly.entity_id
_entity_poly.type
_entity_poly.pdbx_seq_one_letter_code
_entity_poly.pdbx_strand_id
1 'polypeptide(L)'
;MNMRPQEVLQVFKHQTKIVNALTRLIQVGLSYIQIGQRLSTLSGGERQRLKMAAELERSGGIYVFDEPTSGLHMADVERLLELFTLLADQGKTVIIVEHNLEMIANADHVIEMGPGAGKHGGKIIYQGPPLGMLTSATSVTGPFLEEQMSGKHELLRA
;
A
#
# COMPACT_ATOMS: atom_id res chain seq x y z
N MET A 1 15.80 1.62 -24.26
CA MET A 1 16.54 2.16 -23.10
C MET A 1 16.40 1.15 -21.98
N ASN A 2 17.47 0.42 -21.61
CA ASN A 2 17.41 -0.71 -20.67
C ASN A 2 17.86 -0.31 -19.26
N MET A 3 17.62 0.94 -18.88
CA MET A 3 18.00 1.47 -17.57
C MET A 3 16.84 1.33 -16.57
N ARG A 4 17.17 1.08 -15.31
CA ARG A 4 16.21 1.09 -14.19
C ARG A 4 15.97 2.53 -13.67
N PRO A 5 14.87 2.80 -12.95
CA PRO A 5 14.58 4.13 -12.43
C PRO A 5 15.74 4.80 -11.67
N GLN A 6 16.46 4.05 -10.81
CA GLN A 6 17.59 4.60 -10.06
C GLN A 6 18.76 5.04 -10.96
N GLU A 7 19.04 4.31 -12.02
CA GLU A 7 20.11 4.63 -12.98
C GLU A 7 19.75 5.90 -13.78
N VAL A 8 18.48 6.00 -14.20
CA VAL A 8 17.98 7.18 -14.93
C VAL A 8 17.98 8.43 -14.05
N LEU A 9 17.68 8.30 -12.73
CA LEU A 9 17.76 9.42 -11.78
C LEU A 9 19.15 10.04 -11.73
N GLN A 10 20.22 9.23 -11.79
CA GLN A 10 21.59 9.77 -11.78
C GLN A 10 21.90 10.59 -13.03
N VAL A 11 21.38 10.16 -14.19
CA VAL A 11 21.58 10.84 -15.47
C VAL A 11 20.78 12.16 -15.54
N PHE A 12 19.54 12.14 -15.06
CA PHE A 12 18.60 13.25 -15.20
C PHE A 12 18.37 14.04 -13.90
N LYS A 13 19.33 14.03 -12.97
CA LYS A 13 19.23 14.66 -11.63
C LYS A 13 18.80 16.14 -11.62
N HIS A 14 19.00 16.86 -12.70
CA HIS A 14 18.63 18.27 -12.84
C HIS A 14 17.26 18.49 -13.52
N GLN A 15 16.57 17.41 -13.91
CA GLN A 15 15.29 17.48 -14.59
C GLN A 15 14.15 17.13 -13.61
N THR A 16 13.66 18.12 -12.88
CA THR A 16 12.69 17.95 -11.77
C THR A 16 11.50 17.08 -12.15
N LYS A 17 10.91 17.24 -13.32
CA LYS A 17 9.77 16.44 -13.78
C LYS A 17 10.12 14.97 -13.91
N ILE A 18 11.31 14.64 -14.45
CA ILE A 18 11.79 13.26 -14.61
C ILE A 18 12.09 12.68 -13.23
N VAL A 19 12.79 13.42 -12.38
CA VAL A 19 13.11 13.02 -11.00
C VAL A 19 11.82 12.67 -10.25
N ASN A 20 10.82 13.54 -10.25
CA ASN A 20 9.56 13.32 -9.56
C ASN A 20 8.83 12.06 -10.08
N ALA A 21 8.76 11.87 -11.39
CA ALA A 21 8.12 10.69 -11.98
C ALA A 21 8.83 9.38 -11.59
N LEU A 22 10.17 9.36 -11.65
CA LEU A 22 10.97 8.19 -11.27
C LEU A 22 10.91 7.90 -9.76
N THR A 23 10.89 8.95 -8.94
CA THR A 23 10.72 8.81 -7.48
C THR A 23 9.38 8.14 -7.15
N ARG A 24 8.29 8.56 -7.79
CA ARG A 24 6.98 7.90 -7.62
C ARG A 24 7.01 6.44 -8.03
N LEU A 25 7.68 6.08 -9.13
CA LEU A 25 7.84 4.67 -9.54
C LEU A 25 8.56 3.84 -8.48
N ILE A 26 9.61 4.41 -7.86
CA ILE A 26 10.35 3.74 -6.79
C ILE A 26 9.48 3.59 -5.55
N GLN A 27 8.74 4.62 -5.17
CA GLN A 27 7.84 4.63 -4.00
C GLN A 27 6.74 3.57 -4.08
N VAL A 28 6.23 3.30 -5.28
CA VAL A 28 5.22 2.23 -5.48
C VAL A 28 5.84 0.85 -5.72
N GLY A 29 7.12 0.64 -5.41
CA GLY A 29 7.79 -0.66 -5.53
C GLY A 29 8.12 -1.08 -6.95
N LEU A 30 8.21 -0.16 -7.91
CA LEU A 30 8.57 -0.43 -9.31
C LEU A 30 10.01 -0.05 -9.67
N SER A 31 10.92 -0.14 -8.69
CA SER A 31 12.34 0.22 -8.86
C SER A 31 13.12 -0.71 -9.81
N TYR A 32 12.61 -1.91 -10.04
CA TYR A 32 13.26 -2.96 -10.84
C TYR A 32 12.85 -2.99 -12.31
N ILE A 33 11.74 -2.32 -12.70
CA ILE A 33 11.30 -2.28 -14.11
C ILE A 33 12.28 -1.50 -14.96
N GLN A 34 12.36 -1.83 -16.24
CA GLN A 34 13.17 -1.07 -17.19
C GLN A 34 12.35 0.10 -17.79
N ILE A 35 12.98 1.27 -17.86
CA ILE A 35 12.36 2.42 -18.54
C ILE A 35 12.26 2.12 -20.03
N GLY A 36 11.03 2.20 -20.56
CA GLY A 36 10.72 1.79 -21.93
C GLY A 36 10.24 0.34 -22.08
N GLN A 37 10.10 -0.40 -20.96
CA GLN A 37 9.47 -1.72 -20.98
C GLN A 37 8.02 -1.61 -21.50
N ARG A 38 7.61 -2.56 -22.34
CA ARG A 38 6.25 -2.57 -22.89
C ARG A 38 5.23 -2.87 -21.78
N LEU A 39 4.14 -2.11 -21.72
CA LEU A 39 3.08 -2.31 -20.73
C LEU A 39 2.46 -3.72 -20.77
N SER A 40 2.45 -4.35 -21.94
CA SER A 40 1.96 -5.73 -22.13
C SER A 40 2.82 -6.80 -21.44
N THR A 41 4.06 -6.47 -21.07
CA THR A 41 4.97 -7.39 -20.37
C THR A 41 4.90 -7.24 -18.85
N LEU A 42 4.16 -6.25 -18.36
CA LEU A 42 3.95 -6.04 -16.93
C LEU A 42 2.87 -6.98 -16.40
N SER A 43 3.07 -7.49 -15.20
CA SER A 43 2.05 -8.23 -14.45
C SER A 43 0.83 -7.33 -14.11
N GLY A 44 -0.26 -7.94 -13.64
CA GLY A 44 -1.45 -7.20 -13.19
C GLY A 44 -1.12 -6.19 -12.08
N GLY A 45 -0.42 -6.64 -11.04
CA GLY A 45 0.00 -5.79 -9.92
C GLY A 45 0.97 -4.68 -10.34
N GLU A 46 1.92 -4.95 -11.24
CA GLU A 46 2.83 -3.91 -11.78
C GLU A 46 2.08 -2.82 -12.54
N ARG A 47 1.10 -3.21 -13.36
CA ARG A 47 0.25 -2.22 -14.07
C ARG A 47 -0.57 -1.38 -13.11
N GLN A 48 -1.10 -1.99 -12.04
CA GLN A 48 -1.85 -1.28 -11.01
C GLN A 48 -0.97 -0.27 -10.27
N ARG A 49 0.24 -0.66 -9.86
CA ARG A 49 1.20 0.24 -9.22
C ARG A 49 1.69 1.35 -10.15
N LEU A 50 1.87 1.06 -11.43
CA LEU A 50 2.20 2.10 -12.42
C LEU A 50 1.07 3.14 -12.53
N LYS A 51 -0.19 2.69 -12.53
CA LYS A 51 -1.35 3.57 -12.49
C LYS A 51 -1.36 4.40 -11.20
N MET A 52 -1.08 3.78 -10.06
CA MET A 52 -0.95 4.48 -8.77
C MET A 52 0.10 5.59 -8.84
N ALA A 53 1.31 5.31 -9.36
CA ALA A 53 2.36 6.30 -9.52
C ALA A 53 1.93 7.50 -10.40
N ALA A 54 1.09 7.27 -11.40
CA ALA A 54 0.53 8.33 -12.24
C ALA A 54 -0.54 9.14 -11.51
N GLU A 55 -1.40 8.51 -10.71
CA GLU A 55 -2.42 9.21 -9.92
C GLU A 55 -1.81 10.09 -8.81
N LEU A 56 -0.68 9.69 -8.24
CA LEU A 56 0.07 10.49 -7.24
C LEU A 56 0.60 11.84 -7.79
N GLU A 57 0.63 12.01 -9.11
CA GLU A 57 0.95 13.30 -9.73
C GLU A 57 -0.16 14.33 -9.58
N ARG A 58 -1.40 13.86 -9.43
CA ARG A 58 -2.57 14.73 -9.35
C ARG A 58 -2.69 15.31 -7.94
N SER A 59 -2.96 16.60 -7.86
CA SER A 59 -3.26 17.27 -6.59
C SER A 59 -4.68 16.89 -6.15
N GLY A 60 -4.82 15.78 -5.43
CA GLY A 60 -6.08 15.33 -4.84
C GLY A 60 -6.09 15.48 -3.32
N GLY A 61 -7.28 15.60 -2.72
CA GLY A 61 -7.47 15.53 -1.26
C GLY A 61 -7.73 14.10 -0.78
N ILE A 62 -8.25 13.22 -1.65
CA ILE A 62 -8.64 11.85 -1.33
C ILE A 62 -8.02 10.91 -2.37
N TYR A 63 -7.35 9.86 -1.89
CA TYR A 63 -6.81 8.77 -2.69
C TYR A 63 -7.48 7.46 -2.30
N VAL A 64 -7.88 6.66 -3.29
CA VAL A 64 -8.50 5.35 -3.07
C VAL A 64 -7.68 4.28 -3.78
N PHE A 65 -7.22 3.28 -3.04
CA PHE A 65 -6.43 2.16 -3.55
C PHE A 65 -7.11 0.84 -3.23
N ASP A 66 -7.16 -0.04 -4.24
CA ASP A 66 -7.74 -1.37 -4.14
C ASP A 66 -6.62 -2.42 -4.24
N GLU A 67 -6.42 -3.19 -3.18
CA GLU A 67 -5.38 -4.22 -3.02
C GLU A 67 -3.96 -3.77 -3.47
N PRO A 68 -3.43 -2.63 -2.99
CA PRO A 68 -2.15 -2.10 -3.48
C PRO A 68 -0.95 -3.00 -3.15
N THR A 69 -1.07 -3.90 -2.15
CA THR A 69 0.01 -4.83 -1.77
C THR A 69 0.02 -6.12 -2.58
N SER A 70 -0.94 -6.33 -3.47
CA SER A 70 -1.05 -7.57 -4.24
C SER A 70 0.24 -7.90 -5.03
N GLY A 71 0.83 -9.08 -4.76
CA GLY A 71 2.06 -9.56 -5.38
C GLY A 71 3.33 -8.82 -4.97
N LEU A 72 3.33 -8.09 -3.85
CA LEU A 72 4.51 -7.45 -3.28
C LEU A 72 5.25 -8.35 -2.28
N HIS A 73 6.57 -8.17 -2.20
CA HIS A 73 7.38 -8.62 -1.07
C HIS A 73 7.23 -7.66 0.12
N MET A 74 7.52 -8.14 1.34
CA MET A 74 7.39 -7.36 2.57
C MET A 74 8.11 -6.01 2.51
N ALA A 75 9.34 -5.97 1.97
CA ALA A 75 10.10 -4.72 1.82
C ALA A 75 9.43 -3.68 0.90
N ASP A 76 8.59 -4.11 -0.04
CA ASP A 76 7.85 -3.19 -0.90
C ASP A 76 6.53 -2.76 -0.23
N VAL A 77 5.95 -3.60 0.65
CA VAL A 77 4.82 -3.23 1.51
C VAL A 77 5.21 -2.10 2.46
N GLU A 78 6.40 -2.19 3.09
CA GLU A 78 6.94 -1.14 3.96
C GLU A 78 7.08 0.20 3.23
N ARG A 79 7.59 0.19 1.99
CA ARG A 79 7.68 1.41 1.16
C ARG A 79 6.32 2.02 0.83
N LEU A 80 5.30 1.18 0.60
CA LEU A 80 3.93 1.67 0.41
C LEU A 80 3.36 2.28 1.69
N LEU A 81 3.61 1.69 2.84
CA LEU A 81 3.23 2.26 4.14
C LEU A 81 3.85 3.63 4.34
N GLU A 82 5.16 3.77 4.09
CA GLU A 82 5.85 5.06 4.15
C GLU A 82 5.20 6.10 3.23
N LEU A 83 4.86 5.70 2.00
CA LEU A 83 4.18 6.57 1.05
C LEU A 83 2.81 7.02 1.55
N PHE A 84 1.99 6.09 2.07
CA PHE A 84 0.65 6.41 2.57
C PHE A 84 0.70 7.28 3.82
N THR A 85 1.64 7.03 4.73
CA THR A 85 1.91 7.88 5.88
C THR A 85 2.28 9.29 5.44
N LEU A 86 3.19 9.43 4.47
CA LEU A 86 3.58 10.73 3.93
C LEU A 86 2.38 11.49 3.33
N LEU A 87 1.47 10.81 2.63
CA LEU A 87 0.26 11.43 2.10
C LEU A 87 -0.67 11.90 3.22
N ALA A 88 -0.86 11.08 4.26
CA ALA A 88 -1.68 11.42 5.43
C ALA A 88 -1.10 12.63 6.18
N ASP A 89 0.22 12.66 6.40
CA ASP A 89 0.94 13.78 7.03
C ASP A 89 0.80 15.09 6.24
N GLN A 90 0.62 15.00 4.93
CA GLN A 90 0.30 16.15 4.07
C GLN A 90 -1.17 16.57 4.11
N GLY A 91 -1.97 15.99 5.01
CA GLY A 91 -3.39 16.27 5.16
C GLY A 91 -4.26 15.65 4.06
N LYS A 92 -3.79 14.59 3.39
CA LYS A 92 -4.57 13.82 2.42
C LYS A 92 -5.35 12.71 3.13
N THR A 93 -6.50 12.35 2.59
CA THR A 93 -7.24 11.17 3.01
C THR A 93 -6.84 9.99 2.12
N VAL A 94 -6.38 8.91 2.73
CA VAL A 94 -6.00 7.68 2.01
C VAL A 94 -6.96 6.58 2.41
N ILE A 95 -7.71 6.05 1.45
CA ILE A 95 -8.64 4.94 1.64
C ILE A 95 -8.04 3.73 0.93
N ILE A 96 -7.86 2.64 1.66
CA ILE A 96 -7.24 1.42 1.17
C ILE A 96 -8.19 0.25 1.39
N VAL A 97 -8.53 -0.46 0.33
CA VAL A 97 -9.22 -1.76 0.42
C VAL A 97 -8.14 -2.83 0.46
N GLU A 98 -8.00 -3.52 1.58
CA GLU A 98 -6.89 -4.44 1.82
C GLU A 98 -7.25 -5.57 2.79
N HIS A 99 -6.48 -6.66 2.69
CA HIS A 99 -6.50 -7.79 3.61
C HIS A 99 -5.11 -8.08 4.22
N ASN A 100 -4.09 -7.32 3.84
CA ASN A 100 -2.75 -7.41 4.37
C ASN A 100 -2.72 -6.86 5.81
N LEU A 101 -2.36 -7.73 6.77
CA LEU A 101 -2.38 -7.39 8.20
C LEU A 101 -1.40 -6.27 8.56
N GLU A 102 -0.26 -6.14 7.83
CA GLU A 102 0.68 -5.05 8.04
C GLU A 102 0.06 -3.69 7.71
N MET A 103 -0.70 -3.63 6.61
CA MET A 103 -1.42 -2.43 6.22
C MET A 103 -2.52 -2.09 7.21
N ILE A 104 -3.28 -3.11 7.66
CA ILE A 104 -4.35 -2.96 8.64
C ILE A 104 -3.80 -2.47 9.98
N ALA A 105 -2.67 -3.04 10.45
CA ALA A 105 -2.03 -2.67 11.72
C ALA A 105 -1.58 -1.21 11.76
N ASN A 106 -1.21 -0.64 10.60
CA ASN A 106 -0.69 0.72 10.47
C ASN A 106 -1.74 1.75 10.04
N ALA A 107 -3.01 1.36 9.92
CA ALA A 107 -4.09 2.29 9.60
C ALA A 107 -4.49 3.13 10.82
N ASP A 108 -4.92 4.39 10.61
CA ASP A 108 -5.51 5.22 11.66
C ASP A 108 -6.92 4.73 12.04
N HIS A 109 -7.64 4.19 11.04
CA HIS A 109 -9.01 3.75 11.19
C HIS A 109 -9.30 2.57 10.26
N VAL A 110 -9.97 1.56 10.78
CA VAL A 110 -10.38 0.36 10.02
C VAL A 110 -11.90 0.28 9.98
N ILE A 111 -12.43 -0.05 8.82
CA ILE A 111 -13.83 -0.43 8.61
C ILE A 111 -13.81 -1.87 8.10
N GLU A 112 -14.17 -2.83 8.94
CA GLU A 112 -14.22 -4.25 8.57
C GLU A 112 -15.62 -4.63 8.10
N MET A 113 -15.67 -5.21 6.91
CA MET A 113 -16.91 -5.65 6.26
C MET A 113 -17.05 -7.16 6.34
N GLY A 114 -18.22 -7.66 6.72
CA GLY A 114 -18.46 -9.10 6.75
C GLY A 114 -19.66 -9.50 7.60
N PRO A 115 -19.75 -10.80 8.03
CA PRO A 115 -19.22 -11.95 7.34
C PRO A 115 -19.99 -12.24 6.04
N GLY A 116 -19.35 -12.92 5.10
CA GLY A 116 -19.97 -13.35 3.85
C GLY A 116 -19.93 -12.34 2.71
N ALA A 117 -20.51 -12.71 1.58
CA ALA A 117 -20.52 -11.92 0.35
C ALA A 117 -21.92 -11.83 -0.27
N GLY A 118 -22.12 -10.93 -1.23
CA GLY A 118 -23.37 -10.75 -1.96
C GLY A 118 -24.54 -10.37 -1.05
N LYS A 119 -25.68 -11.04 -1.19
CA LYS A 119 -26.93 -10.73 -0.46
C LYS A 119 -26.83 -10.91 1.07
N HIS A 120 -25.85 -11.66 1.54
CA HIS A 120 -25.63 -11.98 2.96
C HIS A 120 -24.39 -11.29 3.55
N GLY A 121 -23.67 -10.48 2.75
CA GLY A 121 -22.50 -9.73 3.16
C GLY A 121 -22.73 -8.21 3.20
N GLY A 122 -21.64 -7.47 3.31
CA GLY A 122 -21.67 -6.01 3.23
C GLY A 122 -22.14 -5.31 4.50
N LYS A 123 -22.12 -5.99 5.65
CA LYS A 123 -22.36 -5.36 6.96
C LYS A 123 -21.03 -4.91 7.56
N ILE A 124 -21.03 -3.75 8.21
CA ILE A 124 -19.90 -3.34 9.05
C ILE A 124 -19.94 -4.18 10.32
N ILE A 125 -18.88 -4.98 10.56
CA ILE A 125 -18.73 -5.82 11.74
C ILE A 125 -17.74 -5.22 12.76
N TYR A 126 -16.85 -4.33 12.31
CA TYR A 126 -16.01 -3.52 13.16
C TYR A 126 -15.75 -2.16 12.51
N GLN A 127 -15.62 -1.13 13.34
CA GLN A 127 -15.20 0.21 12.94
C GLN A 127 -14.44 0.87 14.08
N GLY A 128 -13.22 1.31 13.83
CA GLY A 128 -12.38 1.96 14.84
C GLY A 128 -10.88 1.81 14.56
N PRO A 129 -10.00 2.17 15.52
CA PRO A 129 -8.57 1.98 15.38
C PRO A 129 -8.20 0.49 15.39
N PRO A 130 -7.11 0.08 14.69
CA PRO A 130 -6.71 -1.34 14.57
C PRO A 130 -6.61 -2.09 15.89
N LEU A 131 -6.07 -1.46 16.94
CA LEU A 131 -5.93 -2.07 18.27
C LEU A 131 -7.28 -2.45 18.90
N GLY A 132 -8.35 -1.77 18.55
CA GLY A 132 -9.68 -2.11 19.04
C GLY A 132 -10.24 -3.41 18.43
N MET A 133 -9.70 -3.86 17.28
CA MET A 133 -10.09 -5.13 16.67
C MET A 133 -9.69 -6.33 17.55
N LEU A 134 -8.57 -6.22 18.28
CA LEU A 134 -8.02 -7.31 19.13
C LEU A 134 -8.99 -7.74 20.23
N THR A 135 -9.82 -6.83 20.69
CA THR A 135 -10.81 -7.07 21.77
C THR A 135 -12.25 -7.12 21.26
N SER A 136 -12.45 -6.95 19.96
CA SER A 136 -13.79 -6.96 19.35
C SER A 136 -14.32 -8.37 19.16
N ALA A 137 -15.44 -8.68 19.78
CA ALA A 137 -16.11 -9.99 19.62
C ALA A 137 -16.68 -10.22 18.22
N THR A 138 -16.81 -9.17 17.39
CA THR A 138 -17.38 -9.23 16.05
C THR A 138 -16.33 -9.21 14.95
N SER A 139 -15.10 -8.78 15.25
CA SER A 139 -14.01 -8.73 14.26
C SER A 139 -13.57 -10.16 13.89
N VAL A 140 -13.52 -10.43 12.61
CA VAL A 140 -12.96 -11.67 12.04
C VAL A 140 -11.45 -11.55 11.85
N THR A 141 -10.96 -10.35 11.57
CA THR A 141 -9.53 -10.06 11.34
C THR A 141 -8.75 -9.91 12.66
N GLY A 142 -9.42 -9.49 13.74
CA GLY A 142 -8.79 -9.21 15.05
C GLY A 142 -7.89 -10.32 15.58
N PRO A 143 -8.31 -11.61 15.61
CA PRO A 143 -7.48 -12.73 16.07
C PRO A 143 -6.18 -12.89 15.26
N PHE A 144 -6.23 -12.74 13.94
CA PHE A 144 -5.05 -12.82 13.06
C PHE A 144 -4.09 -11.64 13.26
N LEU A 145 -4.64 -10.46 13.52
CA LEU A 145 -3.86 -9.28 13.82
C LEU A 145 -3.11 -9.43 15.16
N GLU A 146 -3.77 -10.00 16.17
CA GLU A 146 -3.17 -10.30 17.48
C GLU A 146 -2.00 -11.29 17.35
N GLU A 147 -2.19 -12.38 16.60
CA GLU A 147 -1.15 -13.39 16.35
C GLU A 147 0.07 -12.76 15.65
N GLN A 148 -0.14 -11.94 14.61
CA GLN A 148 0.95 -11.26 13.90
C GLN A 148 1.71 -10.31 14.81
N MET A 149 1.03 -9.52 15.63
CA MET A 149 1.67 -8.58 16.56
C MET A 149 2.45 -9.30 17.65
N SER A 150 1.95 -10.40 18.17
CA SER A 150 2.61 -11.25 19.18
C SER A 150 3.87 -11.92 18.62
N GLY A 151 3.81 -12.48 17.42
CA GLY A 151 4.95 -13.11 16.75
C GLY A 151 6.10 -12.13 16.44
N LYS A 152 5.78 -10.86 16.11
CA LYS A 152 6.80 -9.81 15.97
C LYS A 152 7.52 -9.49 17.30
N HIS A 153 6.82 -9.53 18.41
CA HIS A 153 7.40 -9.29 19.74
C HIS A 153 8.38 -10.39 20.17
N GLU A 154 8.18 -11.65 19.77
CA GLU A 154 9.10 -12.74 20.07
C GLU A 154 10.41 -12.63 19.25
N LEU A 155 10.33 -12.26 17.98
CA LEU A 155 11.51 -12.08 17.11
C LEU A 155 12.42 -10.91 17.54
N LEU A 156 11.87 -9.90 18.22
CA LEU A 156 12.66 -8.76 18.74
C LEU A 156 13.31 -9.03 20.09
N ARG A 157 13.02 -10.17 20.73
CA ARG A 157 13.57 -10.57 22.04
C ARG A 157 14.61 -11.69 21.96
N ALA A 158 14.83 -12.25 20.78
CA ALA A 158 15.82 -13.29 20.48
C ALA A 158 17.08 -12.67 19.84
#